data_371a6844b21809693d1f13d50486e734
#
_entry.id   371a6844b21809693d1f13d50486e734
#
_cell.length_a   1.000
_cell.length_b   1.000
_cell.length_c   1.000
_cell.angle_alpha   90.00
_cell.angle_beta   90.00
_cell.angle_gamma   90.00
#
_symmetry.space_group_name_H-M   'P 1'
#
loop_
_entity.id
_entity.type
_entity.pdbx_description
1 polymer ?
#
loop_
_entity_poly.entity_id
_entity_poly.type
_entity_poly.pdbx_seq_one_letter_code
_entity_poly.pdbx_strand_id
1 'polypeptide(L)'
;MYASCERTWLFSLPGWAGRTPGRDAVAEPRRPPGGGGAGGEGLGRSRGGFTTKVHLSADGRCRPLSLVVTAGQRADCTQFEPVLEKVRVPRTGPRRPRNKPDSVACDKAYSNGPCRSYLRRRGIQHAIPEKTDSQAARLRRGSRGGRPPGFDKERYKKRNTVERANNKLKHARAVATRYDKRDYVYLGTVTAAVLAIWLGT
;
A
#
# COMPACT_ATOMS: atom_id res chain seq x y z
N MET A 1 8.19 20.46 -12.49
CA MET A 1 8.59 19.12 -12.99
C MET A 1 7.43 18.17 -12.69
N TYR A 2 6.68 17.75 -13.71
CA TYR A 2 5.41 17.00 -13.51
C TYR A 2 5.70 15.51 -13.43
N ALA A 3 5.03 14.83 -12.49
CA ALA A 3 5.15 13.40 -12.31
C ALA A 3 4.54 12.65 -13.51
N SER A 4 5.36 11.95 -14.26
CA SER A 4 4.88 10.99 -15.25
C SER A 4 4.31 9.77 -14.52
N CYS A 5 3.01 9.51 -14.70
CA CYS A 5 2.33 8.34 -14.12
C CYS A 5 2.48 7.11 -15.03
N GLU A 6 3.64 6.95 -15.65
CA GLU A 6 3.85 5.84 -16.57
C GLU A 6 3.84 4.48 -15.88
N ARG A 7 4.18 4.44 -14.58
CA ARG A 7 4.27 3.18 -13.82
C ARG A 7 3.93 3.43 -12.36
N THR A 8 2.95 2.72 -11.85
CA THR A 8 2.59 2.73 -10.43
C THR A 8 2.93 1.38 -9.82
N TRP A 9 3.53 1.41 -8.64
CA TRP A 9 3.91 0.24 -7.88
C TRP A 9 3.08 0.18 -6.61
N LEU A 10 2.57 -0.97 -6.27
CA LEU A 10 1.78 -1.17 -5.07
C LEU A 10 2.51 -2.09 -4.11
N PHE A 11 2.64 -1.65 -2.89
CA PHE A 11 3.23 -2.44 -1.83
C PHE A 11 2.47 -2.25 -0.51
N SER A 12 2.34 -3.32 0.24
CA SER A 12 1.96 -3.29 1.64
C SER A 12 3.13 -3.79 2.47
N LEU A 13 3.40 -3.12 3.56
CA LEU A 13 4.40 -3.53 4.52
C LEU A 13 3.79 -4.52 5.50
N PRO A 14 4.13 -5.82 5.44
CA PRO A 14 3.79 -6.72 6.51
C PRO A 14 4.61 -6.32 7.75
N GLY A 15 3.92 -6.14 8.88
CA GLY A 15 4.56 -5.97 10.17
C GLY A 15 5.25 -4.64 10.42
N TRP A 16 4.95 -3.60 9.64
CA TRP A 16 5.34 -2.27 10.02
C TRP A 16 4.45 -1.79 11.16
N ALA A 17 4.87 -2.23 12.33
CA ALA A 17 4.45 -1.69 13.59
C ALA A 17 5.26 -0.43 13.82
N GLY A 18 4.65 0.74 13.81
CA GLY A 18 5.13 1.76 14.71
C GLY A 18 5.06 1.10 16.08
N ARG A 19 6.19 0.68 16.65
CA ARG A 19 6.20 0.24 18.04
C ARG A 19 5.74 1.43 18.85
N THR A 20 4.54 1.36 19.38
CA THR A 20 4.18 2.21 20.51
C THR A 20 5.14 1.86 21.64
N PRO A 21 5.74 2.85 22.31
CA PRO A 21 6.58 2.59 23.47
C PRO A 21 5.85 1.68 24.45
N GLY A 22 6.61 0.85 25.13
CA GLY A 22 6.16 -0.29 25.92
C GLY A 22 4.92 -0.08 26.77
N ARG A 23 4.37 -1.17 27.23
CA ARG A 23 3.11 -1.31 28.00
C ARG A 23 2.84 -0.23 29.06
N ASP A 24 3.89 0.41 29.56
CA ASP A 24 3.82 1.33 30.70
C ASP A 24 3.47 2.77 30.31
N ALA A 25 3.43 3.11 29.01
CA ALA A 25 3.17 4.47 28.54
C ALA A 25 1.80 4.67 27.87
N VAL A 26 1.03 3.61 27.65
CA VAL A 26 -0.30 3.72 27.03
C VAL A 26 -1.33 3.16 28.01
N ALA A 27 -1.86 4.05 28.85
CA ALA A 27 -3.12 3.78 29.52
C ALA A 27 -4.14 3.31 28.46
N GLU A 28 -4.85 2.21 28.72
CA GLU A 28 -5.95 1.79 27.85
C GLU A 28 -6.79 3.00 27.46
N PRO A 29 -7.05 3.22 26.17
CA PRO A 29 -7.85 4.37 25.77
C PRO A 29 -9.22 4.20 26.39
N ARG A 30 -9.48 4.94 27.46
CA ARG A 30 -10.84 5.10 28.01
C ARG A 30 -11.66 5.63 26.83
N ARG A 31 -12.74 4.92 26.51
CA ARG A 31 -13.74 5.36 25.53
C ARG A 31 -14.09 6.81 25.84
N PRO A 32 -13.92 7.76 24.92
CA PRO A 32 -14.43 9.10 25.16
C PRO A 32 -15.95 9.02 25.31
N PRO A 33 -16.55 9.74 26.22
CA PRO A 33 -17.99 9.87 26.30
C PRO A 33 -18.46 10.62 25.05
N GLY A 34 -19.13 9.93 24.14
CA GLY A 34 -19.61 10.48 22.88
C GLY A 34 -19.20 9.59 21.71
N GLY A 35 -19.99 8.57 21.46
CA GLY A 35 -20.31 7.86 20.25
C GLY A 35 -19.37 7.92 19.03
N GLY A 36 -18.16 7.43 19.13
CA GLY A 36 -17.34 7.11 18.00
C GLY A 36 -16.81 5.70 18.20
N GLY A 37 -17.34 4.72 17.46
CA GLY A 37 -16.91 3.34 17.57
C GLY A 37 -15.41 3.19 17.32
N ALA A 38 -14.78 2.23 17.99
CA ALA A 38 -13.37 1.85 17.87
C ALA A 38 -12.92 1.44 16.42
N GLY A 39 -13.74 1.69 15.42
CA GLY A 39 -13.54 1.32 14.03
C GLY A 39 -12.64 2.24 13.19
N GLY A 40 -12.24 3.42 13.71
CA GLY A 40 -11.59 4.47 12.92
C GLY A 40 -10.13 4.78 13.29
N GLU A 41 -9.51 4.09 14.23
CA GLU A 41 -8.18 4.50 14.71
C GLU A 41 -6.99 3.89 13.92
N GLY A 42 -7.24 3.06 12.91
CA GLY A 42 -6.17 2.41 12.14
C GLY A 42 -5.19 1.59 13.00
N LEU A 43 -5.57 1.28 14.23
CA LEU A 43 -4.80 0.49 15.18
C LEU A 43 -5.34 -0.93 15.24
N GLY A 44 -4.44 -1.89 15.13
CA GLY A 44 -4.74 -3.30 15.30
C GLY A 44 -3.91 -3.91 16.40
N ARG A 45 -4.38 -4.98 17.00
CA ARG A 45 -3.66 -5.74 18.02
C ARG A 45 -2.95 -6.92 17.37
N SER A 46 -1.64 -7.03 17.53
CA SER A 46 -0.81 -8.18 17.14
C SER A 46 -0.16 -8.78 18.38
N ARG A 47 0.54 -9.91 18.22
CA ARG A 47 1.32 -10.50 19.32
C ARG A 47 2.38 -9.55 19.89
N GLY A 48 2.85 -8.60 19.09
CA GLY A 48 3.83 -7.57 19.49
C GLY A 48 3.22 -6.25 19.98
N GLY A 49 1.91 -6.18 20.22
CA GLY A 49 1.22 -4.96 20.66
C GLY A 49 0.39 -4.31 19.57
N PHE A 50 0.15 -3.00 19.71
CA PHE A 50 -0.60 -2.23 18.73
C PHE A 50 0.22 -2.02 17.45
N THR A 51 -0.41 -2.29 16.31
CA THR A 51 0.23 -2.20 14.99
C THR A 51 -0.65 -1.46 14.00
N THR A 52 0.00 -0.70 13.13
CA THR A 52 -0.62 -0.01 12.01
C THR A 52 0.07 -0.44 10.73
N LYS A 53 -0.67 -0.49 9.65
CA LYS A 53 -0.15 -0.80 8.33
C LYS A 53 -0.37 0.38 7.40
N VAL A 54 0.68 0.79 6.70
CA VAL A 54 0.61 1.80 5.64
C VAL A 54 0.69 1.09 4.30
N HIS A 55 -0.35 1.26 3.50
CA HIS A 55 -0.39 0.80 2.11
C HIS A 55 -0.08 1.99 1.22
N LEU A 56 0.86 1.83 0.32
CA LEU A 56 1.28 2.92 -0.54
C LEU A 56 1.40 2.48 -1.99
N SER A 57 1.14 3.41 -2.92
CA SER A 57 1.59 3.32 -4.30
C SER A 57 2.69 4.33 -4.55
N ALA A 58 3.68 3.99 -5.38
CA ALA A 58 4.75 4.89 -5.76
C ALA A 58 4.98 4.87 -7.27
N ASP A 59 5.57 5.95 -7.79
CA ASP A 59 5.98 6.03 -9.19
C ASP A 59 7.38 5.42 -9.41
N GLY A 60 7.84 5.42 -10.66
CA GLY A 60 9.16 4.91 -11.05
C GLY A 60 10.34 5.67 -10.46
N ARG A 61 10.13 6.86 -9.87
CA ARG A 61 11.12 7.68 -9.18
C ARG A 61 11.10 7.53 -7.66
N CYS A 62 10.42 6.51 -7.16
CA CYS A 62 10.24 6.24 -5.72
C CYS A 62 9.46 7.34 -4.97
N ARG A 63 8.55 8.07 -5.65
CA ARG A 63 7.71 9.07 -5.01
C ARG A 63 6.35 8.45 -4.70
N PRO A 64 5.87 8.52 -3.44
CA PRO A 64 4.54 8.04 -3.09
C PRO A 64 3.45 8.84 -3.83
N LEU A 65 2.48 8.13 -4.41
CA LEU A 65 1.36 8.71 -5.15
C LEU A 65 0.04 8.66 -4.35
N SER A 66 -0.11 7.64 -3.53
CA SER A 66 -1.30 7.47 -2.69
C SER A 66 -0.97 6.66 -1.45
N LEU A 67 -1.73 6.89 -0.39
CA LEU A 67 -1.57 6.27 0.92
C LEU A 67 -2.92 5.84 1.48
N VAL A 68 -2.91 4.71 2.18
CA VAL A 68 -4.01 4.26 3.04
C VAL A 68 -3.43 3.70 4.32
N VAL A 69 -3.97 4.13 5.45
CA VAL A 69 -3.60 3.63 6.79
C VAL A 69 -4.67 2.65 7.25
N THR A 70 -4.26 1.51 7.78
CA THR A 70 -5.18 0.50 8.30
C THR A 70 -4.62 -0.15 9.56
N ALA A 71 -5.49 -0.83 10.30
CA ALA A 71 -5.09 -1.71 11.39
C ALA A 71 -4.14 -2.82 10.87
N GLY A 72 -3.11 -3.15 11.66
CA GLY A 72 -2.03 -4.04 11.24
C GLY A 72 -2.44 -5.45 10.82
N GLN A 73 -3.56 -5.97 11.33
CA GLN A 73 -4.11 -7.28 10.96
C GLN A 73 -4.88 -7.27 9.63
N ARG A 74 -5.16 -6.10 9.06
CA ARG A 74 -5.91 -6.00 7.79
C ARG A 74 -5.16 -6.72 6.67
N ALA A 75 -5.87 -7.49 5.86
CA ALA A 75 -5.29 -8.15 4.70
C ALA A 75 -4.92 -7.13 3.60
N ASP A 76 -3.73 -7.25 3.04
CA ASP A 76 -3.19 -6.30 2.06
C ASP A 76 -4.03 -6.21 0.79
N CYS A 77 -4.55 -7.34 0.33
CA CYS A 77 -5.36 -7.41 -0.90
C CYS A 77 -6.66 -6.61 -0.82
N THR A 78 -7.21 -6.38 0.39
CA THR A 78 -8.43 -5.58 0.56
C THR A 78 -8.18 -4.08 0.34
N GLN A 79 -6.93 -3.63 0.46
CA GLN A 79 -6.54 -2.23 0.27
C GLN A 79 -6.04 -1.93 -1.14
N PHE A 80 -6.03 -2.92 -2.01
CA PHE A 80 -5.56 -2.81 -3.38
C PHE A 80 -6.34 -1.75 -4.19
N GLU A 81 -7.66 -1.90 -4.24
CA GLU A 81 -8.55 -0.96 -4.93
C GLU A 81 -8.53 0.43 -4.29
N PRO A 82 -8.73 0.58 -2.95
CA PRO A 82 -8.69 1.88 -2.29
C PRO A 82 -7.40 2.68 -2.53
N VAL A 83 -6.24 2.02 -2.55
CA VAL A 83 -4.97 2.68 -2.81
C VAL A 83 -4.89 3.15 -4.26
N LEU A 84 -5.27 2.31 -5.23
CA LEU A 84 -5.23 2.69 -6.65
C LEU A 84 -6.26 3.78 -6.99
N GLU A 85 -7.42 3.79 -6.35
CA GLU A 85 -8.43 4.81 -6.57
C GLU A 85 -8.07 6.18 -6.00
N LYS A 86 -7.18 6.23 -5.01
CA LYS A 86 -6.63 7.50 -4.49
C LYS A 86 -5.55 8.12 -5.37
N VAL A 87 -5.02 7.42 -6.36
CA VAL A 87 -3.99 7.97 -7.25
C VAL A 87 -4.55 9.16 -8.02
N ARG A 88 -3.91 10.33 -7.87
CA ARG A 88 -4.23 11.57 -8.58
C ARG A 88 -2.94 12.25 -8.98
N VAL A 89 -2.60 12.20 -10.26
CA VAL A 89 -1.41 12.85 -10.81
C VAL A 89 -1.81 14.06 -11.61
N PRO A 90 -1.44 15.27 -11.19
CA PRO A 90 -1.72 16.49 -11.94
C PRO A 90 -1.20 16.41 -13.38
N ARG A 91 -1.90 17.02 -14.30
CA ARG A 91 -1.45 17.21 -15.68
C ARG A 91 -1.16 18.68 -15.94
N THR A 92 -0.29 18.93 -16.90
CA THR A 92 -0.04 20.29 -17.38
C THR A 92 -1.31 20.82 -18.06
N GLY A 93 -1.76 22.02 -17.67
CA GLY A 93 -2.94 22.68 -18.20
C GLY A 93 -4.26 22.26 -17.52
N PRO A 94 -5.41 22.78 -17.99
CA PRO A 94 -6.72 22.66 -17.32
C PRO A 94 -7.37 21.28 -17.54
N ARG A 95 -6.61 20.20 -17.42
CA ARG A 95 -7.11 18.84 -17.62
C ARG A 95 -7.31 18.13 -16.27
N ARG A 96 -8.27 17.21 -16.22
CA ARG A 96 -8.48 16.37 -15.03
C ARG A 96 -7.22 15.58 -14.67
N PRO A 97 -6.88 15.44 -13.38
CA PRO A 97 -5.76 14.63 -12.95
C PRO A 97 -5.82 13.20 -13.50
N ARG A 98 -4.67 12.62 -13.78
CA ARG A 98 -4.57 11.23 -14.20
C ARG A 98 -4.76 10.32 -12.98
N ASN A 99 -5.70 9.40 -13.05
CA ASN A 99 -6.02 8.43 -12.00
C ASN A 99 -5.80 6.97 -12.42
N LYS A 100 -5.38 6.75 -13.66
CA LYS A 100 -5.12 5.42 -14.21
C LYS A 100 -3.64 5.31 -14.58
N PRO A 101 -2.87 4.44 -13.91
CA PRO A 101 -1.52 4.11 -14.33
C PRO A 101 -1.55 3.21 -15.58
N ASP A 102 -0.50 3.27 -16.40
CA ASP A 102 -0.36 2.39 -17.57
C ASP A 102 -0.06 0.95 -17.15
N SER A 103 0.70 0.81 -16.09
CA SER A 103 1.04 -0.50 -15.55
C SER A 103 1.24 -0.47 -14.05
N VAL A 104 0.99 -1.62 -13.40
CA VAL A 104 1.17 -1.84 -11.97
C VAL A 104 2.01 -3.09 -11.76
N ALA A 105 3.01 -3.02 -10.90
CA ALA A 105 3.68 -4.21 -10.40
C ALA A 105 3.46 -4.32 -8.89
N CYS A 106 3.10 -5.52 -8.44
CA CYS A 106 2.76 -5.78 -7.06
C CYS A 106 3.44 -7.06 -6.58
N ASP A 107 3.53 -7.20 -5.26
CA ASP A 107 4.00 -8.42 -4.63
C ASP A 107 2.98 -9.57 -4.83
N LYS A 108 3.46 -10.80 -4.63
CA LYS A 108 2.65 -12.02 -4.67
C LYS A 108 1.46 -12.00 -3.69
N ALA A 109 1.50 -11.18 -2.65
CA ALA A 109 0.38 -10.98 -1.73
C ALA A 109 -0.90 -10.53 -2.45
N TYR A 110 -0.77 -9.80 -3.56
CA TYR A 110 -1.87 -9.31 -4.40
C TYR A 110 -2.23 -10.28 -5.55
N SER A 111 -1.65 -11.47 -5.57
CA SER A 111 -1.94 -12.49 -6.59
C SER A 111 -3.25 -13.22 -6.27
N ASN A 112 -4.35 -12.53 -6.40
CA ASN A 112 -5.69 -13.10 -6.25
C ASN A 112 -6.60 -12.71 -7.44
N GLY A 113 -7.72 -13.42 -7.58
CA GLY A 113 -8.69 -13.20 -8.64
C GLY A 113 -9.25 -11.78 -8.67
N PRO A 114 -9.76 -11.26 -7.53
CA PRO A 114 -10.32 -9.90 -7.45
C PRO A 114 -9.34 -8.81 -7.91
N CYS A 115 -8.09 -8.78 -7.42
CA CYS A 115 -7.10 -7.78 -7.83
C CYS A 115 -6.80 -7.83 -9.33
N ARG A 116 -6.62 -9.04 -9.90
CA ARG A 116 -6.39 -9.20 -11.33
C ARG A 116 -7.62 -8.82 -12.16
N SER A 117 -8.82 -9.13 -11.70
CA SER A 117 -10.07 -8.75 -12.37
C SER A 117 -10.29 -7.24 -12.36
N TYR A 118 -9.99 -6.57 -11.25
CA TYR A 118 -10.03 -5.12 -11.16
C TYR A 118 -9.08 -4.47 -12.18
N LEU A 119 -7.82 -4.93 -12.27
CA LEU A 119 -6.85 -4.39 -13.21
C LEU A 119 -7.28 -4.61 -14.67
N ARG A 120 -7.83 -5.79 -15.00
CA ARG A 120 -8.37 -6.09 -16.34
C ARG A 120 -9.54 -5.19 -16.70
N ARG A 121 -10.51 -5.02 -15.79
CA ARG A 121 -11.66 -4.12 -16.02
C ARG A 121 -11.21 -2.68 -16.29
N ARG A 122 -10.17 -2.23 -15.60
CA ARG A 122 -9.60 -0.89 -15.82
C ARG A 122 -8.62 -0.80 -16.98
N GLY A 123 -8.33 -1.89 -17.66
CA GLY A 123 -7.35 -1.93 -18.76
C GLY A 123 -5.95 -1.51 -18.29
N ILE A 124 -5.54 -1.94 -17.07
CA ILE A 124 -4.23 -1.66 -16.49
C ILE A 124 -3.35 -2.89 -16.67
N GLN A 125 -2.21 -2.73 -17.33
CA GLN A 125 -1.23 -3.81 -17.44
C GLN A 125 -0.64 -4.11 -16.06
N HIS A 126 -0.34 -5.38 -15.78
CA HIS A 126 0.17 -5.74 -14.47
C HIS A 126 1.24 -6.83 -14.50
N ALA A 127 2.19 -6.72 -13.59
CA ALA A 127 3.20 -7.74 -13.30
C ALA A 127 3.04 -8.15 -11.82
N ILE A 128 2.30 -9.24 -11.60
CA ILE A 128 2.07 -9.83 -10.27
C ILE A 128 2.47 -11.30 -10.37
N PRO A 129 3.45 -11.78 -9.59
CA PRO A 129 3.83 -13.20 -9.61
C PRO A 129 2.69 -14.08 -9.11
N GLU A 130 2.61 -15.29 -9.60
CA GLU A 130 1.67 -16.29 -9.09
C GLU A 130 2.18 -16.83 -7.74
N LYS A 131 1.28 -17.05 -6.79
CA LYS A 131 1.62 -17.72 -5.53
C LYS A 131 1.97 -19.18 -5.79
N THR A 132 2.96 -19.70 -5.08
CA THR A 132 3.42 -21.09 -5.22
C THR A 132 2.28 -22.09 -5.03
N ASP A 133 1.42 -21.86 -4.02
CA ASP A 133 0.27 -22.73 -3.75
C ASP A 133 -0.76 -22.72 -4.90
N SER A 134 -1.00 -21.53 -5.49
CA SER A 134 -1.90 -21.37 -6.63
C SER A 134 -1.33 -22.05 -7.87
N GLN A 135 -0.02 -21.94 -8.10
CA GLN A 135 0.69 -22.63 -9.18
C GLN A 135 0.59 -24.15 -9.01
N ALA A 136 0.88 -24.66 -7.80
CA ALA A 136 0.79 -26.09 -7.51
C ALA A 136 -0.64 -26.61 -7.67
N ALA A 137 -1.65 -25.86 -7.21
CA ALA A 137 -3.04 -26.21 -7.39
C ALA A 137 -3.46 -26.23 -8.87
N ARG A 138 -2.97 -25.29 -9.66
CA ARG A 138 -3.22 -25.25 -11.11
C ARG A 138 -2.58 -26.45 -11.81
N LEU A 139 -1.33 -26.76 -11.50
CA LEU A 139 -0.60 -27.89 -12.09
C LEU A 139 -1.28 -29.23 -11.74
N ARG A 140 -1.73 -29.43 -10.51
CA ARG A 140 -2.47 -30.64 -10.09
C ARG A 140 -3.77 -30.85 -10.87
N ARG A 141 -4.41 -29.79 -11.36
CA ARG A 141 -5.63 -29.87 -12.18
C ARG A 141 -5.36 -30.21 -13.66
N GLY A 142 -4.09 -30.24 -14.09
CA GLY A 142 -3.71 -30.53 -15.46
C GLY A 142 -4.40 -29.58 -16.47
N SER A 143 -5.05 -30.14 -17.49
CA SER A 143 -5.78 -29.36 -18.51
C SER A 143 -6.89 -28.46 -17.92
N ARG A 144 -7.51 -28.87 -16.82
CA ARG A 144 -8.54 -28.09 -16.12
C ARG A 144 -7.96 -26.94 -15.27
N GLY A 145 -6.65 -26.86 -15.08
CA GLY A 145 -5.99 -25.81 -14.30
C GLY A 145 -5.92 -24.44 -14.99
N GLY A 146 -6.21 -24.39 -16.26
CA GLY A 146 -6.23 -23.18 -17.06
C GLY A 146 -4.84 -22.63 -17.39
N ARG A 147 -4.81 -21.55 -18.17
CA ARG A 147 -3.56 -20.87 -18.59
C ARG A 147 -2.91 -20.16 -17.40
N PRO A 148 -1.57 -20.27 -17.26
CA PRO A 148 -0.85 -19.50 -16.26
C PRO A 148 -1.06 -17.98 -16.47
N PRO A 149 -1.14 -17.19 -15.38
CA PRO A 149 -1.21 -15.74 -15.52
C PRO A 149 0.04 -15.20 -16.19
N GLY A 150 -0.13 -14.27 -17.15
CA GLY A 150 0.99 -13.60 -17.80
C GLY A 150 1.86 -12.88 -16.78
N PHE A 151 3.17 -13.05 -16.86
CA PHE A 151 4.14 -12.45 -15.95
C PHE A 151 5.31 -11.84 -16.72
N ASP A 152 5.48 -10.53 -16.59
CA ASP A 152 6.59 -9.79 -17.16
C ASP A 152 7.70 -9.61 -16.11
N LYS A 153 8.78 -10.39 -16.25
CA LYS A 153 9.94 -10.39 -15.37
C LYS A 153 10.67 -9.05 -15.34
N GLU A 154 10.85 -8.41 -16.48
CA GLU A 154 11.59 -7.15 -16.57
C GLU A 154 10.82 -6.01 -15.92
N ARG A 155 9.52 -5.99 -16.13
CA ARG A 155 8.65 -5.06 -15.42
C ARG A 155 8.66 -5.31 -13.91
N TYR A 156 8.64 -6.55 -13.49
CA TYR A 156 8.65 -6.91 -12.07
C TYR A 156 9.96 -6.55 -11.37
N LYS A 157 11.12 -6.66 -12.01
CA LYS A 157 12.41 -6.23 -11.44
C LYS A 157 12.40 -4.77 -10.97
N LYS A 158 11.64 -3.91 -11.65
CA LYS A 158 11.50 -2.50 -11.32
C LYS A 158 10.65 -2.25 -10.07
N ARG A 159 10.05 -3.27 -9.46
CA ARG A 159 9.26 -3.17 -8.21
C ARG A 159 10.05 -2.58 -7.04
N ASN A 160 11.37 -2.72 -7.04
CA ASN A 160 12.24 -2.22 -5.96
C ASN A 160 12.10 -0.70 -5.70
N THR A 161 11.48 0.05 -6.63
CA THR A 161 11.17 1.47 -6.43
C THR A 161 10.25 1.73 -5.26
N VAL A 162 9.28 0.84 -5.01
CA VAL A 162 8.36 0.96 -3.86
C VAL A 162 9.07 0.66 -2.54
N GLU A 163 9.94 -0.33 -2.52
CA GLU A 163 10.75 -0.63 -1.34
C GLU A 163 11.63 0.56 -0.97
N ARG A 164 12.21 1.23 -1.98
CA ARG A 164 12.96 2.47 -1.79
C ARG A 164 12.08 3.62 -1.27
N ALA A 165 10.89 3.82 -1.86
CA ALA A 165 9.95 4.84 -1.40
C ALA A 165 9.59 4.64 0.07
N ASN A 166 9.36 3.39 0.44
CA ASN A 166 9.08 2.98 1.78
C ASN A 166 10.26 3.19 2.74
N ASN A 167 11.48 2.85 2.32
CA ASN A 167 12.67 3.12 3.13
C ASN A 167 12.87 4.62 3.34
N LYS A 168 12.63 5.46 2.32
CA LYS A 168 12.63 6.92 2.47
C LYS A 168 11.61 7.38 3.52
N LEU A 169 10.40 6.83 3.53
CA LEU A 169 9.39 7.13 4.56
C LEU A 169 9.85 6.73 5.96
N LYS A 170 10.53 5.60 6.11
CA LYS A 170 11.04 5.12 7.40
C LYS A 170 12.17 6.00 7.96
N HIS A 171 12.86 6.78 7.15
CA HIS A 171 13.84 7.74 7.64
C HIS A 171 13.17 8.84 8.48
N ALA A 172 11.90 9.15 8.26
CA ALA A 172 11.13 10.01 9.13
C ALA A 172 10.77 9.25 10.42
N ARG A 173 11.44 9.56 11.54
CA ARG A 173 11.24 8.88 12.83
C ARG A 173 9.77 8.87 13.27
N ALA A 174 9.07 9.99 13.09
CA ALA A 174 7.65 10.10 13.44
C ALA A 174 6.75 9.14 12.64
N VAL A 175 7.19 8.77 11.42
CA VAL A 175 6.52 7.76 10.59
C VAL A 175 6.94 6.36 11.01
N ALA A 176 8.24 6.14 11.29
CA ALA A 176 8.77 4.85 11.72
C ALA A 176 8.23 4.40 13.08
N THR A 177 7.98 5.35 13.97
CA THR A 177 7.43 5.10 15.30
C THR A 177 6.15 5.90 15.45
N ARG A 178 5.01 5.21 15.37
CA ARG A 178 3.72 5.88 15.53
C ARG A 178 3.46 6.22 16.99
N TYR A 179 3.46 7.51 17.32
CA TYR A 179 3.04 8.04 18.63
C TYR A 179 1.59 8.53 18.61
N ASP A 180 1.06 8.80 17.42
CA ASP A 180 -0.29 9.35 17.25
C ASP A 180 -1.36 8.31 17.54
N LYS A 181 -2.28 8.62 18.45
CA LYS A 181 -3.42 7.75 18.78
C LYS A 181 -4.42 7.69 17.62
N ARG A 182 -4.72 8.84 17.02
CA ARG A 182 -5.72 8.98 15.96
C ARG A 182 -5.09 8.65 14.59
N ASP A 183 -5.85 7.94 13.76
CA ASP A 183 -5.40 7.55 12.40
C ASP A 183 -5.23 8.75 11.47
N TYR A 184 -6.11 9.74 11.56
CA TYR A 184 -6.01 10.95 10.73
C TYR A 184 -4.79 11.81 11.08
N VAL A 185 -4.39 11.87 12.36
CA VAL A 185 -3.17 12.57 12.80
C VAL A 185 -1.95 11.84 12.25
N TYR A 186 -1.90 10.53 12.40
CA TYR A 186 -0.81 9.73 11.84
C TYR A 186 -0.76 9.81 10.31
N LEU A 187 -1.92 9.81 9.63
CA LEU A 187 -1.98 10.02 8.19
C LEU A 187 -1.41 11.40 7.81
N GLY A 188 -1.69 12.43 8.59
CA GLY A 188 -1.08 13.76 8.43
C GLY A 188 0.44 13.71 8.53
N THR A 189 0.98 13.05 9.55
CA THR A 189 2.42 12.82 9.76
C THR A 189 3.05 12.10 8.56
N VAL A 190 2.42 11.02 8.08
CA VAL A 190 2.89 10.28 6.88
C VAL A 190 2.84 11.16 5.64
N THR A 191 1.77 11.97 5.49
CA THR A 191 1.61 12.87 4.35
C THR A 191 2.69 13.97 4.33
N ALA A 192 3.04 14.54 5.49
CA ALA A 192 4.13 15.50 5.61
C ALA A 192 5.48 14.88 5.20
N ALA A 193 5.76 13.65 5.62
CA ALA A 193 6.95 12.92 5.19
C ALA A 193 6.96 12.63 3.68
N VAL A 194 5.81 12.33 3.08
CA VAL A 194 5.66 12.19 1.63
C VAL A 194 5.98 13.49 0.91
N LEU A 195 5.47 14.62 1.40
CA LEU A 195 5.79 15.94 0.82
C LEU A 195 7.28 16.23 0.87
N ALA A 196 7.96 15.92 1.98
CA ALA A 196 9.42 16.07 2.08
C ALA A 196 10.15 15.20 1.03
N ILE A 197 9.69 13.98 0.78
CA ILE A 197 10.25 13.13 -0.28
C ILE A 197 10.03 13.77 -1.66
N TRP A 198 8.86 14.36 -1.93
CA TRP A 198 8.56 15.00 -3.20
C TRP A 198 9.39 16.25 -3.45
N LEU A 199 9.68 17.02 -2.41
CA LEU A 199 10.49 18.26 -2.49
C LEU A 199 11.99 17.96 -2.59
N GLY A 200 12.45 16.82 -2.10
CA GLY A 200 13.84 16.38 -2.14
C GLY A 200 14.22 15.50 -3.35
N THR A 201 13.31 15.34 -4.34
CA THR A 201 13.53 14.51 -5.56
C THR A 201 13.43 15.39 -6.85
#